data_ad0c65835b035d03e20b2e0fa0ef473c
#
_entry.id   ad0c65835b035d03e20b2e0fa0ef473c
#
_cell.length_a   1.000
_cell.length_b   1.000
_cell.length_c   1.000
_cell.angle_alpha   90.00
_cell.angle_beta   90.00
_cell.angle_gamma   90.00
#
_symmetry.space_group_name_H-M   'P 1'
#
loop_
_entity.id
_entity.type
_entity.pdbx_description
1 polymer ?
#
loop_
_entity_poly.entity_id
_entity_poly.type
_entity_poly.pdbx_seq_one_letter_code
_entity_poly.pdbx_strand_id
1 'polypeptide(L)'
;DCLKFVEREKRRGHTYHGILMDPPSYGRGPNGEMWKFEKEVTRLIQACVEILDENSLFFLINSYTTGFSSIVLDNTLRTMILPNHPNGIVETGEIALPIANRDLLLPCGIYGSWQRK
;
A
#
# COMPACT_ATOMS: atom_id res chain seq x y z
N ASP A 1 -1.67 6.20 -15.43
CA ASP A 1 -0.80 6.54 -14.30
C ASP A 1 -1.64 6.69 -13.04
N CYS A 2 -1.39 5.82 -12.06
CA CYS A 2 -2.14 5.74 -10.83
C CYS A 2 -2.03 7.02 -10.00
N LEU A 3 -0.84 7.58 -9.87
CA LEU A 3 -0.63 8.80 -9.10
C LEU A 3 -1.42 9.98 -9.67
N LYS A 4 -1.42 10.13 -10.99
CA LYS A 4 -2.21 11.19 -11.65
C LYS A 4 -3.71 11.00 -11.42
N PHE A 5 -4.18 9.76 -11.44
CA PHE A 5 -5.58 9.45 -11.12
C PHE A 5 -5.93 9.88 -9.69
N VAL A 6 -5.10 9.51 -8.71
CA VAL A 6 -5.33 9.83 -7.30
C VAL A 6 -5.32 11.35 -7.08
N GLU A 7 -4.36 12.05 -7.67
CA GLU A 7 -4.29 13.51 -7.57
C GLU A 7 -5.51 14.18 -8.18
N ARG A 8 -6.03 13.64 -9.28
CA ARG A 8 -7.27 14.14 -9.89
C ARG A 8 -8.48 13.93 -8.98
N GLU A 9 -8.58 12.75 -8.36
CA GLU A 9 -9.68 12.45 -7.44
C GLU A 9 -9.65 13.37 -6.22
N LYS A 10 -8.47 13.67 -5.71
CA LYS A 10 -8.30 14.65 -4.64
C LYS A 10 -8.84 16.03 -5.05
N ARG A 11 -8.46 16.52 -6.24
CA ARG A 11 -8.93 17.82 -6.75
C ARG A 11 -10.45 17.87 -6.93
N ARG A 12 -11.07 16.72 -7.23
CA ARG A 12 -12.53 16.59 -7.39
C ARG A 12 -13.26 16.44 -6.06
N GLY A 13 -12.54 16.31 -4.95
CA GLY A 13 -13.13 16.09 -3.64
C GLY A 13 -13.70 14.68 -3.45
N HIS A 14 -13.29 13.72 -4.26
CA HIS A 14 -13.74 12.33 -4.12
C HIS A 14 -12.92 11.62 -3.03
N THR A 15 -13.63 10.89 -2.16
CA THR A 15 -13.02 10.08 -1.12
C THR A 15 -13.45 8.62 -1.24
N TYR A 16 -12.67 7.73 -0.65
CA TYR A 16 -12.86 6.29 -0.77
C TYR A 16 -12.86 5.63 0.61
N HIS A 17 -13.73 4.66 0.81
CA HIS A 17 -13.86 3.94 2.08
C HIS A 17 -12.89 2.78 2.20
N GLY A 18 -12.35 2.30 1.10
CA GLY A 18 -11.35 1.26 1.09
C GLY A 18 -10.38 1.47 -0.06
N ILE A 19 -9.09 1.25 0.20
CA ILE A 19 -8.05 1.34 -0.81
C ILE A 19 -7.22 0.08 -0.75
N LEU A 20 -7.08 -0.56 -1.90
CA LEU A 20 -6.25 -1.74 -2.09
C LEU A 20 -5.17 -1.39 -3.10
N MET A 21 -3.92 -1.56 -2.72
CA MET A 21 -2.76 -1.24 -3.56
C MET A 21 -1.93 -2.49 -3.82
N ASP A 22 -1.59 -2.70 -5.08
CA ASP A 22 -0.70 -3.78 -5.50
C ASP A 22 0.32 -3.23 -6.51
N PRO A 23 1.17 -2.27 -6.08
CA PRO A 23 2.09 -1.61 -7.00
C PRO A 23 3.20 -2.55 -7.45
N PRO A 24 3.62 -2.45 -8.72
CA PRO A 24 4.72 -3.27 -9.22
C PRO A 24 6.05 -2.86 -8.58
N SER A 25 7.02 -3.79 -8.55
CA SER A 25 8.37 -3.47 -8.11
C SER A 25 9.08 -2.51 -9.06
N TYR A 26 8.72 -2.59 -10.34
CA TYR A 26 9.34 -1.84 -11.42
C TYR A 26 8.34 -1.67 -12.57
N GLY A 27 8.41 -0.54 -13.25
CA GLY A 27 7.57 -0.28 -14.41
C GLY A 27 7.99 0.99 -15.14
N ARG A 28 7.49 1.13 -16.39
CA ARG A 28 7.69 2.34 -17.18
C ARG A 28 6.34 2.93 -17.57
N GLY A 29 6.23 4.25 -17.50
CA GLY A 29 5.08 4.97 -17.99
C GLY A 29 5.11 5.17 -19.51
N PRO A 30 4.03 5.72 -20.07
CA PRO A 30 3.91 5.91 -21.52
C PRO A 30 4.94 6.86 -22.13
N ASN A 31 5.53 7.73 -21.32
CA ASN A 31 6.55 8.70 -21.77
C ASN A 31 7.96 8.29 -21.33
N GLY A 32 8.18 7.01 -21.00
CA GLY A 32 9.47 6.50 -20.58
C GLY A 32 9.84 6.76 -19.12
N GLU A 33 8.95 7.39 -18.35
CA GLU A 33 9.16 7.59 -16.93
C GLU A 33 9.24 6.25 -16.20
N MET A 34 10.13 6.17 -15.20
CA MET A 34 10.44 4.93 -14.53
C MET A 34 9.82 4.89 -13.14
N TRP A 35 9.05 3.82 -12.86
CA TRP A 35 8.56 3.51 -11.52
C TRP A 35 9.53 2.54 -10.85
N LYS A 36 9.99 2.89 -9.66
CA LYS A 36 10.70 1.98 -8.76
C LYS A 36 10.02 2.04 -7.40
N PHE A 37 9.61 0.88 -6.91
CA PHE A 37 8.84 0.76 -5.67
C PHE A 37 9.52 1.48 -4.51
N GLU A 38 10.77 1.20 -4.26
CA GLU A 38 11.51 1.75 -3.12
C GLU A 38 11.66 3.27 -3.14
N LYS A 39 11.50 3.89 -4.30
CA LYS A 39 11.62 5.35 -4.45
C LYS A 39 10.26 6.05 -4.47
N GLU A 40 9.24 5.39 -5.01
CA GLU A 40 7.96 6.04 -5.34
C GLU A 40 6.81 5.63 -4.41
N VAL A 41 6.94 4.51 -3.68
CA VAL A 41 5.83 3.96 -2.90
C VAL A 41 5.36 4.93 -1.81
N THR A 42 6.27 5.62 -1.15
CA THR A 42 5.94 6.56 -0.08
C THR A 42 5.04 7.69 -0.59
N ARG A 43 5.39 8.24 -1.75
CA ARG A 43 4.61 9.29 -2.40
C ARG A 43 3.23 8.80 -2.81
N LEU A 44 3.15 7.59 -3.35
CA LEU A 44 1.88 6.99 -3.75
C LEU A 44 0.99 6.71 -2.54
N ILE A 45 1.55 6.15 -1.47
CA ILE A 45 0.80 5.92 -0.22
C ILE A 45 0.27 7.24 0.33
N GLN A 46 1.11 8.27 0.41
CA GLN A 46 0.68 9.57 0.91
C GLN A 46 -0.48 10.13 0.09
N ALA A 47 -0.39 10.08 -1.24
CA ALA A 47 -1.45 10.54 -2.11
C ALA A 47 -2.75 9.75 -1.91
N CYS A 48 -2.67 8.44 -1.75
CA CYS A 48 -3.83 7.58 -1.51
C CYS A 48 -4.47 7.85 -0.15
N VAL A 49 -3.67 8.11 0.88
CA VAL A 49 -4.19 8.44 2.21
C VAL A 49 -5.00 9.75 2.18
N GLU A 50 -4.60 10.69 1.34
CA GLU A 50 -5.30 11.98 1.21
C GLU A 50 -6.71 11.86 0.62
N ILE A 51 -7.02 10.77 -0.07
CA ILE A 51 -8.37 10.49 -0.59
C ILE A 51 -9.10 9.42 0.22
N LEU A 52 -8.54 9.00 1.34
CA LEU A 52 -9.18 8.06 2.25
C LEU A 52 -10.23 8.81 3.07
N ASP A 53 -11.48 8.33 3.03
CA ASP A 53 -12.59 8.98 3.70
C ASP A 53 -12.41 8.95 5.23
N GLU A 54 -12.98 9.94 5.92
CA GLU A 54 -12.95 9.97 7.39
C GLU A 54 -13.64 8.75 8.01
N ASN A 55 -14.59 8.15 7.29
CA ASN A 55 -15.28 6.93 7.69
C ASN A 55 -14.75 5.70 6.96
N SER A 56 -13.51 5.75 6.49
CA SER A 56 -12.88 4.65 5.78
C SER A 56 -12.82 3.37 6.61
N LEU A 57 -12.80 2.25 5.92
CA LEU A 57 -12.83 0.92 6.53
C LEU A 57 -11.47 0.24 6.53
N PHE A 58 -10.72 0.38 5.45
CA PHE A 58 -9.42 -0.28 5.34
C PHE A 58 -8.50 0.40 4.32
N PHE A 59 -7.22 0.12 4.49
CA PHE A 59 -6.16 0.40 3.53
C PHE A 59 -5.23 -0.80 3.51
N LEU A 60 -4.96 -1.37 2.34
CA LEU A 60 -4.10 -2.55 2.21
C LEU A 60 -3.10 -2.32 1.08
N ILE A 61 -1.84 -2.62 1.33
CA ILE A 61 -0.78 -2.59 0.32
C ILE A 61 0.03 -3.88 0.35
N ASN A 62 0.26 -4.44 -0.83
CA ASN A 62 1.15 -5.59 -1.03
C ASN A 62 2.44 -5.11 -1.72
N SER A 63 3.52 -5.82 -1.47
CA SER A 63 4.78 -5.61 -2.17
C SER A 63 5.49 -6.93 -2.41
N TYR A 64 6.03 -7.06 -3.61
CA TYR A 64 6.83 -8.23 -4.01
C TYR A 64 8.28 -7.83 -4.27
N THR A 65 8.68 -6.63 -3.85
CA THR A 65 10.02 -6.10 -4.06
C THR A 65 11.01 -6.77 -3.13
N THR A 66 12.03 -7.42 -3.70
CA THR A 66 13.10 -8.08 -2.95
C THR A 66 13.84 -7.08 -2.07
N GLY A 67 14.11 -7.47 -0.84
CA GLY A 67 14.87 -6.64 0.10
C GLY A 67 14.05 -5.55 0.79
N PHE A 68 12.75 -5.47 0.55
CA PHE A 68 11.88 -4.50 1.20
C PHE A 68 11.23 -5.14 2.43
N SER A 69 11.50 -4.58 3.61
CA SER A 69 11.03 -5.13 4.88
C SER A 69 9.58 -4.77 5.18
N SER A 70 8.84 -5.70 5.81
CA SER A 70 7.50 -5.42 6.31
C SER A 70 7.49 -4.33 7.38
N ILE A 71 8.59 -4.18 8.13
CA ILE A 71 8.72 -3.11 9.13
C ILE A 71 8.72 -1.74 8.47
N VAL A 72 9.27 -1.62 7.27
CA VAL A 72 9.21 -0.35 6.51
C VAL A 72 7.77 0.01 6.18
N LEU A 73 6.96 -0.97 5.76
CA LEU A 73 5.53 -0.74 5.54
C LEU A 73 4.82 -0.37 6.83
N ASP A 74 5.12 -1.05 7.93
CA ASP A 74 4.53 -0.75 9.23
C ASP A 74 4.80 0.70 9.63
N ASN A 75 6.05 1.11 9.60
CA ASN A 75 6.44 2.48 9.93
C ASN A 75 5.77 3.50 9.02
N THR A 76 5.69 3.21 7.72
CA THR A 76 5.08 4.10 6.74
C THR A 76 3.58 4.28 7.00
N LEU A 77 2.85 3.19 7.23
CA LEU A 77 1.42 3.25 7.49
C LEU A 77 1.12 3.96 8.82
N ARG A 78 1.89 3.68 9.86
CA ARG A 78 1.72 4.37 11.15
C ARG A 78 1.98 5.87 11.01
N THR A 79 2.97 6.25 10.25
CA THR A 79 3.33 7.65 10.05
C THR A 79 2.31 8.40 9.18
N MET A 80 1.78 7.76 8.17
CA MET A 80 0.93 8.42 7.16
C MET A 80 -0.56 8.31 7.40
N ILE A 81 -1.04 7.19 7.97
CA ILE A 81 -2.47 6.95 8.16
C ILE A 81 -2.95 7.35 9.55
N LEU A 82 -2.26 6.91 10.59
CA LEU A 82 -2.74 7.09 11.97
C LEU A 82 -2.96 8.56 12.37
N PRO A 83 -2.18 9.55 11.90
CA PRO A 83 -2.45 10.94 12.30
C PRO A 83 -3.85 11.43 11.95
N ASN A 84 -4.41 10.98 10.82
CA ASN A 84 -5.75 11.38 10.37
C ASN A 84 -6.80 10.29 10.55
N HIS A 85 -6.38 9.05 10.82
CA HIS A 85 -7.25 7.89 10.99
C HIS A 85 -6.81 7.08 12.21
N PRO A 86 -6.93 7.67 13.42
CA PRO A 86 -6.42 7.01 14.64
C PRO A 86 -7.25 5.83 15.11
N ASN A 87 -8.48 5.68 14.61
CA ASN A 87 -9.41 4.64 15.05
C ASN A 87 -9.22 3.33 14.29
N GLY A 88 -7.96 2.92 14.09
CA GLY A 88 -7.66 1.70 13.36
C GLY A 88 -6.43 1.00 13.87
N ILE A 89 -6.20 -0.18 13.35
CA ILE A 89 -5.06 -1.03 13.70
C ILE A 89 -4.20 -1.22 12.45
N VAL A 90 -2.89 -1.00 12.61
CA VAL A 90 -1.90 -1.29 11.57
C VAL A 90 -1.32 -2.67 11.84
N GLU A 91 -1.34 -3.52 10.81
CA GLU A 91 -0.72 -4.85 10.82
C GLU A 91 0.15 -5.03 9.59
N THR A 92 1.25 -5.75 9.74
CA THR A 92 2.13 -6.09 8.63
C THR A 92 2.63 -7.52 8.77
N GLY A 93 3.04 -8.10 7.68
CA GLY A 93 3.55 -9.46 7.67
C GLY A 93 3.97 -9.92 6.29
N GLU A 94 4.19 -11.21 6.18
CA GLU A 94 4.59 -11.84 4.92
C GLU A 94 3.39 -12.52 4.25
N ILE A 95 3.40 -12.48 2.93
CA ILE A 95 2.48 -13.24 2.09
C ILE A 95 3.19 -14.52 1.69
N ALA A 96 2.55 -15.66 1.91
CA ALA A 96 3.12 -16.95 1.57
C ALA A 96 2.04 -17.90 1.07
N LEU A 97 2.45 -18.86 0.24
CA LEU A 97 1.58 -19.92 -0.28
C LEU A 97 2.02 -21.26 0.31
N PRO A 98 1.07 -22.12 0.71
CA PRO A 98 1.44 -23.46 1.14
C PRO A 98 2.00 -24.26 -0.04
N ILE A 99 3.10 -24.97 0.22
CA ILE A 99 3.70 -25.86 -0.77
C ILE A 99 2.94 -27.21 -0.71
N ALA A 100 2.45 -27.67 -1.86
CA ALA A 100 1.71 -28.93 -1.95
C ALA A 100 2.56 -30.09 -1.42
N ASN A 101 1.93 -30.94 -0.60
CA ASN A 101 2.54 -32.15 -0.05
C ASN A 101 3.75 -31.91 0.88
N ARG A 102 3.89 -30.71 1.46
CA ARG A 102 4.94 -30.37 2.41
C ARG A 102 4.42 -29.40 3.45
N ASP A 103 4.94 -29.46 4.67
CA ASP A 103 4.64 -28.51 5.72
C ASP A 103 5.58 -27.28 5.62
N LEU A 104 5.64 -26.72 4.41
CA LEU A 104 6.49 -25.57 4.10
C LEU A 104 5.67 -24.48 3.40
N LEU A 105 6.11 -23.25 3.50
CA LEU A 105 5.51 -22.10 2.86
C LEU A 105 6.46 -21.53 1.80
N LEU A 106 5.88 -21.16 0.66
CA LEU A 106 6.61 -20.42 -0.37
C LEU A 106 6.44 -18.92 -0.09
N PRO A 107 7.53 -18.20 0.26
CA PRO A 107 7.40 -16.76 0.47
C PRO A 107 7.13 -16.05 -0.85
N CYS A 108 6.12 -15.15 -0.85
CA CYS A 108 5.68 -14.45 -2.06
C CYS A 108 5.89 -12.94 -1.99
N GLY A 109 5.84 -12.37 -0.80
CA GLY A 109 5.94 -10.92 -0.64
C GLY A 109 5.59 -10.49 0.76
N ILE A 110 5.34 -9.20 0.92
CA ILE A 110 4.94 -8.61 2.19
C ILE A 110 3.64 -7.84 2.02
N TYR A 111 2.95 -7.58 3.13
CA TYR A 111 1.77 -6.72 3.15
C TYR A 111 1.79 -5.77 4.33
N GLY A 112 1.09 -4.66 4.17
CA GLY A 112 0.76 -3.76 5.26
C GLY A 112 -0.72 -3.40 5.18
N SER A 113 -1.39 -3.33 6.31
CA SER A 113 -2.80 -2.98 6.36
C SER A 113 -3.12 -2.05 7.51
N TRP A 114 -4.10 -1.19 7.27
CA TRP A 114 -4.80 -0.45 8.30
C TRP A 114 -6.28 -0.83 8.21
N GLN A 115 -6.89 -1.15 9.35
CA GLN A 115 -8.30 -1.48 9.42
C GLN A 115 -8.94 -0.68 10.55
N ARG A 116 -10.13 -0.13 10.29
CA ARG A 116 -10.91 0.50 11.34
C ARG A 116 -11.29 -0.52 12.44
N LYS A 117 -11.16 -0.09 13.64
CA LYS A 117 -11.61 -0.89 14.80
C LYS A 117 -13.12 -1.02 14.83
#